data_9d5a3b6e5118e61afd8586e7b4092085
#
_entry.id   9d5a3b6e5118e61afd8586e7b4092085
#
_cell.length_a   1.000
_cell.length_b   1.000
_cell.length_c   1.000
_cell.angle_alpha   90.00
_cell.angle_beta   90.00
_cell.angle_gamma   90.00
#
_symmetry.space_group_name_H-M   'P 1'
#
loop_
_entity.id
_entity.type
_entity.pdbx_description
1 polymer ?
#
loop_
_entity_poly.entity_id
_entity_poly.type
_entity_poly.pdbx_seq_one_letter_code
_entity_poly.pdbx_strand_id
1 'polypeptide(L)'
;MGFTVNHIDSTLAPYAEKSYQHYLADAKEYGITDAERYAQDKTLKEIKQGVQSYTYELAQTQNALGQTPFTTISFGLDTSKWGREITRAILEDRMSPDNRDVFPKLVFMYRGEINGDPESPNYDLYKLSLECSSKKLYPDYLSFSADDIKGEHYRRDVYERSGQTIAPMGCRAHLSPFINPETGKDVTDGRFNIGAISLNPVKFALESKDINGDFDQEKFDALVEKYSNMVFDILNWRYERVGNLYGSSNPLFWCEGGAWQRIKTTQQVKESNLLDGATASIGYTGLYEMVNAMKGDNWQNVSDDERHQLQAEFLSHVNRIREERSKADKHPYALYSTPAESLVFTWEKLLTKQYGVISGVTDRDYLTNSFHQPVWIHSSAIDKIDYEKEFHQLAKGGHISYAEFNYGVAPTSLEAIVNYAMRQGMYFGVNVINSVCDDCGQHGDFLMTCDHCGSENILVVERVCGYLTYSKRSGVQAVNDGKWSEIKERVRHGVKRGQLGSASYAESH
;
A
#
# COMPACT_ATOMS: atom_id res chain seq x y z
N MET A 1 -14.64 4.56 2.48
CA MET A 1 -14.16 4.35 3.86
C MET A 1 -13.27 3.11 3.83
N GLY A 2 -12.08 3.15 4.42
CA GLY A 2 -11.15 2.03 4.47
C GLY A 2 -10.78 1.71 5.92
N PHE A 3 -10.46 0.44 6.19
CA PHE A 3 -9.95 0.01 7.47
C PHE A 3 -8.92 -1.12 7.28
N THR A 4 -8.11 -1.33 8.29
CA THR A 4 -7.13 -2.42 8.31
C THR A 4 -7.38 -3.30 9.51
N VAL A 5 -7.44 -4.61 9.27
CA VAL A 5 -7.32 -5.63 10.32
C VAL A 5 -5.85 -6.02 10.37
N ASN A 6 -5.16 -5.48 11.35
CA ASN A 6 -3.74 -5.68 11.53
C ASN A 6 -3.47 -7.05 12.16
N HIS A 7 -2.43 -7.77 11.73
CA HIS A 7 -2.01 -9.10 12.20
C HIS A 7 -3.18 -10.05 12.50
N ILE A 8 -4.06 -10.26 11.50
CA ILE A 8 -5.28 -11.07 11.63
C ILE A 8 -5.00 -12.51 12.09
N ASP A 9 -3.85 -13.07 11.69
CA ASP A 9 -3.37 -14.40 12.06
C ASP A 9 -3.21 -14.55 13.57
N SER A 10 -2.46 -13.68 14.22
CA SER A 10 -2.28 -13.70 15.68
C SER A 10 -3.54 -13.28 16.44
N THR A 11 -4.36 -12.39 15.86
CA THR A 11 -5.63 -11.98 16.46
C THR A 11 -6.64 -13.13 16.52
N LEU A 12 -6.70 -13.97 15.49
CA LEU A 12 -7.63 -15.08 15.41
C LEU A 12 -7.12 -16.40 15.99
N ALA A 13 -5.79 -16.57 16.12
CA ALA A 13 -5.19 -17.80 16.64
C ALA A 13 -5.77 -18.27 18.00
N PRO A 14 -6.02 -17.38 19.00
CA PRO A 14 -6.64 -17.79 20.26
C PRO A 14 -8.08 -18.32 20.10
N TYR A 15 -8.81 -17.86 19.11
CA TYR A 15 -10.18 -18.35 18.83
C TYR A 15 -10.12 -19.74 18.19
N ALA A 16 -9.19 -19.96 17.25
CA ALA A 16 -8.96 -21.28 16.68
C ALA A 16 -8.53 -22.31 17.74
N GLU A 17 -7.71 -21.91 18.72
CA GLU A 17 -7.37 -22.75 19.86
C GLU A 17 -8.60 -23.11 20.69
N LYS A 18 -9.52 -22.15 20.95
CA LYS A 18 -10.78 -22.44 21.67
C LYS A 18 -11.64 -23.44 20.89
N SER A 19 -11.75 -23.30 19.57
CA SER A 19 -12.47 -24.26 18.71
C SER A 19 -11.84 -25.66 18.81
N TYR A 20 -10.50 -25.71 18.76
CA TYR A 20 -9.79 -26.98 18.93
C TYR A 20 -10.08 -27.67 20.27
N GLN A 21 -10.03 -26.93 21.37
CA GLN A 21 -10.33 -27.47 22.69
C GLN A 21 -11.79 -27.92 22.81
N HIS A 22 -12.74 -27.20 22.20
CA HIS A 22 -14.13 -27.58 22.13
C HIS A 22 -14.29 -28.92 21.37
N TYR A 23 -13.77 -29.03 20.15
CA TYR A 23 -13.85 -30.27 19.37
C TYR A 23 -13.12 -31.44 20.02
N LEU A 24 -12.04 -31.18 20.76
CA LEU A 24 -11.32 -32.22 21.51
C LEU A 24 -12.17 -32.75 22.68
N ALA A 25 -12.89 -31.87 23.37
CA ALA A 25 -13.80 -32.26 24.45
C ALA A 25 -14.96 -33.11 23.90
N ASP A 26 -15.60 -32.66 22.84
CA ASP A 26 -16.67 -33.38 22.15
C ASP A 26 -16.20 -34.78 21.69
N ALA A 27 -15.02 -34.84 21.05
CA ALA A 27 -14.47 -36.09 20.57
C ALA A 27 -14.25 -37.10 21.71
N LYS A 28 -13.79 -36.64 22.86
CA LYS A 28 -13.60 -37.51 24.06
C LYS A 28 -14.96 -37.93 24.64
N GLU A 29 -15.94 -37.05 24.72
CA GLU A 29 -17.28 -37.34 25.20
C GLU A 29 -17.99 -38.39 24.34
N TYR A 30 -17.86 -38.29 23.02
CA TYR A 30 -18.47 -39.23 22.07
C TYR A 30 -17.58 -40.45 21.73
N GLY A 31 -16.45 -40.63 22.42
CA GLY A 31 -15.61 -41.83 22.31
C GLY A 31 -14.94 -41.96 20.93
N ILE A 32 -14.59 -40.87 20.27
CA ILE A 32 -13.88 -40.90 18.99
C ILE A 32 -12.45 -41.40 19.23
N THR A 33 -12.03 -42.42 18.51
CA THR A 33 -10.77 -43.16 18.74
C THR A 33 -9.53 -42.24 18.60
N ASP A 34 -9.53 -41.32 17.63
CA ASP A 34 -8.45 -40.34 17.43
C ASP A 34 -8.99 -38.94 17.65
N ALA A 35 -9.22 -38.62 18.92
CA ALA A 35 -9.84 -37.33 19.33
C ALA A 35 -9.01 -36.11 18.91
N GLU A 36 -7.69 -36.19 18.98
CA GLU A 36 -6.81 -35.08 18.62
C GLU A 36 -6.85 -34.78 17.12
N ARG A 37 -6.76 -35.79 16.30
CA ARG A 37 -6.86 -35.67 14.84
C ARG A 37 -8.23 -35.15 14.44
N TYR A 38 -9.30 -35.70 15.02
CA TYR A 38 -10.67 -35.19 14.77
C TYR A 38 -10.79 -33.71 15.09
N ALA A 39 -10.33 -33.29 16.29
CA ALA A 39 -10.39 -31.89 16.70
C ALA A 39 -9.56 -30.99 15.76
N GLN A 40 -8.36 -31.45 15.35
CA GLN A 40 -7.53 -30.71 14.41
C GLN A 40 -8.22 -30.56 13.05
N ASP A 41 -8.73 -31.63 12.46
CA ASP A 41 -9.41 -31.60 11.16
C ASP A 41 -10.65 -30.69 11.19
N LYS A 42 -11.42 -30.72 12.28
CA LYS A 42 -12.58 -29.84 12.47
C LYS A 42 -12.18 -28.36 12.56
N THR A 43 -11.15 -28.05 13.34
CA THR A 43 -10.64 -26.67 13.48
C THR A 43 -10.10 -26.13 12.17
N LEU A 44 -9.32 -26.94 11.43
CA LEU A 44 -8.83 -26.55 10.10
C LEU A 44 -9.97 -26.25 9.12
N LYS A 45 -11.03 -27.09 9.16
CA LYS A 45 -12.22 -26.85 8.33
C LYS A 45 -12.93 -25.56 8.73
N GLU A 46 -13.06 -25.28 10.01
CA GLU A 46 -13.67 -24.04 10.53
C GLU A 46 -12.86 -22.81 10.13
N ILE A 47 -11.51 -22.86 10.23
CA ILE A 47 -10.63 -21.78 9.77
C ILE A 47 -10.86 -21.50 8.28
N LYS A 48 -10.83 -22.54 7.42
CA LYS A 48 -11.05 -22.38 5.97
C LYS A 48 -12.43 -21.78 5.65
N GLN A 49 -13.47 -22.27 6.30
CA GLN A 49 -14.84 -21.73 6.14
C GLN A 49 -14.96 -20.29 6.64
N GLY A 50 -14.32 -19.97 7.76
CA GLY A 50 -14.32 -18.62 8.33
C GLY A 50 -13.59 -17.63 7.40
N VAL A 51 -12.45 -17.99 6.84
CA VAL A 51 -11.72 -17.17 5.86
C VAL A 51 -12.56 -16.95 4.61
N GLN A 52 -13.13 -18.00 4.05
CA GLN A 52 -13.97 -17.90 2.85
C GLN A 52 -15.21 -17.02 3.09
N SER A 53 -15.89 -17.20 4.22
CA SER A 53 -17.06 -16.38 4.60
C SER A 53 -16.66 -14.91 4.76
N TYR A 54 -15.56 -14.64 5.45
CA TYR A 54 -15.05 -13.28 5.67
C TYR A 54 -14.70 -12.59 4.34
N THR A 55 -13.98 -13.26 3.44
CA THR A 55 -13.63 -12.73 2.13
C THR A 55 -14.88 -12.44 1.30
N TYR A 56 -15.82 -13.38 1.27
CA TYR A 56 -17.09 -13.23 0.55
C TYR A 56 -17.92 -12.05 1.07
N GLU A 57 -18.11 -11.94 2.38
CA GLU A 57 -18.88 -10.85 3.00
C GLU A 57 -18.24 -9.47 2.71
N LEU A 58 -16.92 -9.36 2.76
CA LEU A 58 -16.23 -8.13 2.40
C LEU A 58 -16.43 -7.75 0.93
N ALA A 59 -16.40 -8.72 0.03
CA ALA A 59 -16.59 -8.48 -1.40
C ALA A 59 -18.02 -8.05 -1.74
N GLN A 60 -19.02 -8.54 -0.99
CA GLN A 60 -20.42 -8.21 -1.19
C GLN A 60 -20.86 -6.93 -0.47
N THR A 61 -20.14 -6.53 0.57
CA THR A 61 -20.49 -5.33 1.35
C THR A 61 -20.24 -4.06 0.53
N GLN A 62 -21.25 -3.21 0.42
CA GLN A 62 -21.17 -1.93 -0.27
C GLN A 62 -21.78 -0.83 0.60
N ASN A 63 -21.22 0.40 0.48
CA ASN A 63 -21.85 1.57 1.07
C ASN A 63 -23.06 2.04 0.22
N ALA A 64 -23.75 3.07 0.69
CA ALA A 64 -24.93 3.64 -0.02
C ALA A 64 -24.63 4.14 -1.45
N LEU A 65 -23.36 4.32 -1.81
CA LEU A 65 -22.90 4.75 -3.13
C LEU A 65 -22.38 3.57 -3.99
N GLY A 66 -22.60 2.33 -3.55
CA GLY A 66 -22.15 1.14 -4.27
C GLY A 66 -20.64 0.87 -4.20
N GLN A 67 -19.92 1.50 -3.26
CA GLN A 67 -18.48 1.30 -3.08
C GLN A 67 -18.21 0.19 -2.06
N THR A 68 -17.41 -0.78 -2.45
CA THR A 68 -16.84 -1.77 -1.53
C THR A 68 -15.87 -1.09 -0.56
N PRO A 69 -15.90 -1.41 0.75
CA PRO A 69 -14.97 -0.86 1.72
C PRO A 69 -13.54 -1.29 1.39
N PHE A 70 -12.62 -0.33 1.41
CA PHE A 70 -11.19 -0.58 1.23
C PHE A 70 -10.63 -1.28 2.47
N THR A 71 -10.78 -2.60 2.50
CA THR A 71 -10.30 -3.43 3.61
C THR A 71 -8.92 -3.96 3.29
N THR A 72 -7.99 -3.78 4.23
CA THR A 72 -6.66 -4.38 4.22
C THR A 72 -6.57 -5.38 5.36
N ILE A 73 -5.99 -6.55 5.11
CA ILE A 73 -5.61 -7.49 6.16
C ILE A 73 -4.11 -7.75 6.09
N SER A 74 -3.45 -7.79 7.24
CA SER A 74 -2.02 -8.10 7.34
C SER A 74 -1.80 -9.34 8.17
N PHE A 75 -0.77 -10.13 7.83
CA PHE A 75 -0.45 -11.42 8.43
C PHE A 75 0.98 -11.85 8.08
N GLY A 76 1.45 -12.96 8.64
CA GLY A 76 2.70 -13.64 8.25
C GLY A 76 3.75 -13.73 9.35
N LEU A 77 3.64 -12.97 10.46
CA LEU A 77 4.61 -12.98 11.55
C LEU A 77 4.25 -13.94 12.70
N ASP A 78 3.02 -14.44 12.76
CA ASP A 78 2.64 -15.39 13.82
C ASP A 78 3.21 -16.78 13.52
N THR A 79 4.02 -17.29 14.45
CA THR A 79 4.64 -18.63 14.37
C THR A 79 3.87 -19.70 15.14
N SER A 80 2.75 -19.34 15.79
CA SER A 80 1.90 -20.31 16.48
C SER A 80 1.22 -21.28 15.50
N LYS A 81 0.86 -22.46 15.98
CA LYS A 81 0.18 -23.47 15.16
C LYS A 81 -1.01 -22.88 14.39
N TRP A 82 -1.90 -22.21 15.07
CA TRP A 82 -3.14 -21.71 14.46
C TRP A 82 -2.95 -20.43 13.65
N GLY A 83 -2.04 -19.56 14.05
CA GLY A 83 -1.69 -18.37 13.24
C GLY A 83 -1.12 -18.74 11.89
N ARG A 84 -0.24 -19.76 11.84
CA ARG A 84 0.28 -20.34 10.59
C ARG A 84 -0.84 -20.89 9.71
N GLU A 85 -1.79 -21.66 10.28
CA GLU A 85 -2.91 -22.23 9.53
C GLU A 85 -3.90 -21.18 9.03
N ILE A 86 -4.11 -20.10 9.78
CA ILE A 86 -4.91 -18.95 9.33
C ILE A 86 -4.22 -18.25 8.15
N THR A 87 -2.92 -17.97 8.25
CA THR A 87 -2.12 -17.42 7.14
C THR A 87 -2.21 -18.30 5.89
N ARG A 88 -2.05 -19.61 6.04
CA ARG A 88 -2.18 -20.59 4.95
C ARG A 88 -3.57 -20.54 4.31
N ALA A 89 -4.62 -20.56 5.12
CA ALA A 89 -6.01 -20.53 4.64
C ALA A 89 -6.32 -19.26 3.85
N ILE A 90 -5.82 -18.08 4.27
CA ILE A 90 -5.99 -16.81 3.56
C ILE A 90 -5.33 -16.88 2.18
N LEU A 91 -4.10 -17.41 2.08
CA LEU A 91 -3.39 -17.53 0.81
C LEU A 91 -4.04 -18.55 -0.12
N GLU A 92 -4.46 -19.71 0.42
CA GLU A 92 -5.15 -20.76 -0.35
C GLU A 92 -6.52 -20.28 -0.87
N ASP A 93 -7.30 -19.57 -0.05
CA ASP A 93 -8.59 -18.99 -0.46
C ASP A 93 -8.40 -17.98 -1.61
N ARG A 94 -7.41 -17.10 -1.49
CA ARG A 94 -7.08 -16.14 -2.57
C ARG A 94 -6.68 -16.86 -3.86
N MET A 95 -5.95 -17.96 -3.80
CA MET A 95 -5.52 -18.72 -4.96
C MET A 95 -6.62 -19.61 -5.56
N SER A 96 -7.74 -19.77 -4.89
CA SER A 96 -8.87 -20.56 -5.42
C SER A 96 -9.25 -20.08 -6.83
N PRO A 97 -9.49 -20.99 -7.77
CA PRO A 97 -9.92 -20.64 -9.12
C PRO A 97 -11.20 -19.80 -9.16
N ASP A 98 -12.11 -20.05 -8.21
CA ASP A 98 -13.41 -19.37 -8.12
C ASP A 98 -13.28 -17.97 -7.46
N ASN A 99 -12.17 -17.69 -6.76
CA ASN A 99 -11.96 -16.39 -6.13
C ASN A 99 -11.46 -15.38 -7.18
N ARG A 100 -12.35 -14.47 -7.58
CA ARG A 100 -12.08 -13.35 -8.48
C ARG A 100 -12.05 -12.00 -7.74
N ASP A 101 -12.17 -11.99 -6.42
CA ASP A 101 -12.28 -10.79 -5.63
C ASP A 101 -10.98 -10.01 -5.57
N VAL A 102 -11.08 -8.69 -5.69
CA VAL A 102 -9.93 -7.77 -5.53
C VAL A 102 -9.74 -7.31 -4.08
N PHE A 103 -10.75 -7.52 -3.24
CA PHE A 103 -10.73 -7.25 -1.80
C PHE A 103 -10.96 -8.54 -0.99
N PRO A 104 -10.45 -8.59 0.26
CA PRO A 104 -9.57 -7.61 0.91
C PRO A 104 -8.20 -7.53 0.26
N LYS A 105 -7.54 -6.38 0.42
CA LYS A 105 -6.12 -6.23 0.11
C LYS A 105 -5.31 -7.06 1.10
N LEU A 106 -4.40 -7.89 0.60
CA LEU A 106 -3.53 -8.76 1.40
C LEU A 106 -2.15 -8.11 1.55
N VAL A 107 -1.63 -8.07 2.78
CA VAL A 107 -0.29 -7.59 3.10
C VAL A 107 0.45 -8.66 3.90
N PHE A 108 1.49 -9.22 3.32
CA PHE A 108 2.37 -10.16 3.99
C PHE A 108 3.48 -9.39 4.70
N MET A 109 3.52 -9.49 6.02
CA MET A 109 4.55 -8.87 6.84
C MET A 109 5.81 -9.73 6.80
N TYR A 110 6.92 -9.14 6.37
CA TYR A 110 8.20 -9.81 6.17
C TYR A 110 9.19 -9.47 7.28
N ARG A 111 9.80 -10.50 7.86
CA ARG A 111 10.94 -10.39 8.74
C ARG A 111 11.88 -11.59 8.52
N GLY A 112 13.16 -11.33 8.22
CA GLY A 112 14.12 -12.36 7.79
C GLY A 112 14.09 -13.60 8.68
N GLU A 113 14.29 -13.44 10.00
CA GLU A 113 14.35 -14.51 10.99
C GLU A 113 13.01 -15.22 11.25
N ILE A 114 11.87 -14.67 10.79
CA ILE A 114 10.54 -15.27 10.98
C ILE A 114 10.07 -16.02 9.73
N ASN A 115 10.25 -15.40 8.54
CA ASN A 115 9.71 -15.95 7.30
C ASN A 115 10.57 -15.69 6.05
N GLY A 116 11.66 -14.91 6.14
CA GLY A 116 12.45 -14.57 4.96
C GLY A 116 13.60 -15.52 4.67
N ASP A 117 14.15 -16.16 5.70
CA ASP A 117 15.28 -17.05 5.56
C ASP A 117 14.82 -18.52 5.43
N PRO A 118 15.53 -19.37 4.67
CA PRO A 118 15.15 -20.78 4.46
C PRO A 118 14.92 -21.60 5.74
N GLU A 119 15.66 -21.28 6.79
CA GLU A 119 15.57 -21.96 8.09
C GLU A 119 14.54 -21.30 9.05
N SER A 120 13.88 -20.22 8.62
CA SER A 120 12.92 -19.51 9.46
C SER A 120 11.59 -20.28 9.58
N PRO A 121 10.86 -20.15 10.71
CA PRO A 121 9.69 -20.99 11.02
C PRO A 121 8.53 -20.84 10.02
N ASN A 122 8.38 -19.70 9.36
CA ASN A 122 7.30 -19.41 8.42
C ASN A 122 7.80 -19.30 6.96
N TYR A 123 8.98 -19.82 6.63
CA TYR A 123 9.50 -19.74 5.26
C TYR A 123 8.59 -20.43 4.24
N ASP A 124 7.98 -21.55 4.60
CA ASP A 124 6.99 -22.24 3.75
C ASP A 124 5.78 -21.36 3.42
N LEU A 125 5.31 -20.54 4.37
CA LEU A 125 4.24 -19.58 4.16
C LEU A 125 4.68 -18.40 3.29
N TYR A 126 5.93 -17.98 3.43
CA TYR A 126 6.51 -16.99 2.52
C TYR A 126 6.57 -17.51 1.08
N LYS A 127 7.03 -18.74 0.87
CA LYS A 127 6.99 -19.39 -0.46
C LYS A 127 5.58 -19.45 -1.03
N LEU A 128 4.61 -19.83 -0.20
CA LEU A 128 3.19 -19.87 -0.58
C LEU A 128 2.67 -18.46 -0.95
N SER A 129 3.11 -17.42 -0.24
CA SER A 129 2.74 -16.03 -0.53
C SER A 129 3.27 -15.56 -1.88
N LEU A 130 4.50 -15.95 -2.25
CA LEU A 130 5.10 -15.66 -3.56
C LEU A 130 4.34 -16.35 -4.70
N GLU A 131 3.93 -17.60 -4.49
CA GLU A 131 3.07 -18.31 -5.42
C GLU A 131 1.71 -17.60 -5.59
N CYS A 132 1.12 -17.14 -4.50
CA CYS A 132 -0.11 -16.37 -4.52
C CYS A 132 0.06 -15.06 -5.29
N SER A 133 1.13 -14.29 -5.02
CA SER A 133 1.40 -13.02 -5.72
C SER A 133 1.63 -13.21 -7.23
N SER A 134 2.29 -14.29 -7.64
CA SER A 134 2.52 -14.60 -9.06
C SER A 134 1.24 -14.88 -9.84
N LYS A 135 0.19 -15.38 -9.16
CA LYS A 135 -1.10 -15.77 -9.76
C LYS A 135 -2.19 -14.72 -9.59
N LYS A 136 -2.20 -14.03 -8.45
CA LYS A 136 -3.31 -13.17 -8.00
C LYS A 136 -2.88 -11.75 -7.62
N LEU A 137 -1.63 -11.33 -7.87
CA LEU A 137 -1.06 -10.01 -7.61
C LEU A 137 -0.99 -9.63 -6.12
N TYR A 138 -1.56 -10.39 -5.23
CA TYR A 138 -1.51 -10.28 -3.78
C TYR A 138 -0.89 -11.53 -3.17
N PRO A 139 -0.27 -11.42 -1.98
CA PRO A 139 -0.13 -10.23 -1.14
C PRO A 139 0.93 -9.23 -1.62
N ASP A 140 0.83 -7.98 -1.13
CA ASP A 140 1.97 -7.06 -1.09
C ASP A 140 2.85 -7.40 0.13
N TYR A 141 4.11 -6.97 0.09
CA TYR A 141 5.11 -7.30 1.12
C TYR A 141 5.51 -6.05 1.89
N LEU A 142 5.47 -6.12 3.22
CA LEU A 142 5.81 -5.03 4.12
C LEU A 142 6.99 -5.45 5.01
N SER A 143 8.13 -4.75 4.89
CA SER A 143 9.33 -5.07 5.63
C SER A 143 9.24 -4.68 7.11
N PHE A 144 9.62 -5.62 7.96
CA PHE A 144 9.98 -5.46 9.38
C PHE A 144 11.40 -5.98 9.62
N SER A 145 12.24 -6.05 8.58
CA SER A 145 13.58 -6.62 8.65
C SER A 145 14.54 -5.73 9.44
N ALA A 146 15.53 -6.37 10.07
CA ALA A 146 16.63 -5.66 10.74
C ALA A 146 17.57 -4.94 9.75
N ASP A 147 17.56 -5.35 8.48
CA ASP A 147 18.37 -4.77 7.40
C ASP A 147 17.73 -3.51 6.78
N ASP A 148 16.69 -2.99 7.40
CA ASP A 148 16.02 -1.77 6.96
C ASP A 148 17.00 -0.62 6.73
N ILE A 149 16.65 0.30 5.81
CA ILE A 149 17.49 1.43 5.41
C ILE A 149 17.89 2.31 6.61
N LYS A 150 19.05 2.93 6.50
CA LYS A 150 19.58 3.88 7.51
C LYS A 150 18.58 4.98 7.85
N GLY A 151 18.25 5.10 9.13
CA GLY A 151 17.31 6.10 9.67
C GLY A 151 16.32 5.49 10.64
N GLU A 152 15.39 6.29 11.12
CA GLU A 152 14.33 5.81 12.01
C GLU A 152 13.36 4.87 11.26
N HIS A 153 13.47 3.60 11.51
CA HIS A 153 12.58 2.56 11.01
C HIS A 153 11.41 2.38 11.97
N TYR A 154 10.46 3.29 11.94
CA TYR A 154 9.41 3.32 12.94
C TYR A 154 8.60 2.00 13.00
N ARG A 155 8.44 1.26 11.89
CA ARG A 155 7.78 -0.05 11.89
C ARG A 155 8.59 -1.08 12.67
N ARG A 156 9.89 -1.19 12.37
CA ARG A 156 10.80 -2.08 13.05
C ARG A 156 10.94 -1.71 14.53
N ASP A 157 11.14 -0.44 14.82
CA ASP A 157 11.35 0.05 16.18
C ASP A 157 10.14 -0.24 17.07
N VAL A 158 8.91 -0.05 16.56
CA VAL A 158 7.68 -0.42 17.28
C VAL A 158 7.61 -1.93 17.50
N TYR A 159 7.88 -2.73 16.46
CA TYR A 159 7.86 -4.18 16.58
C TYR A 159 8.89 -4.71 17.57
N GLU A 160 10.13 -4.23 17.53
CA GLU A 160 11.20 -4.65 18.44
C GLU A 160 10.92 -4.23 19.89
N ARG A 161 10.31 -3.06 20.10
CA ARG A 161 10.00 -2.53 21.43
C ARG A 161 8.76 -3.18 22.05
N SER A 162 7.73 -3.46 21.27
CA SER A 162 6.42 -3.87 21.79
C SER A 162 5.82 -5.14 21.18
N GLY A 163 6.43 -5.70 20.13
CA GLY A 163 5.86 -6.80 19.36
C GLY A 163 4.65 -6.41 18.50
N GLN A 164 4.30 -5.12 18.48
CA GLN A 164 3.15 -4.63 17.71
C GLN A 164 3.56 -4.29 16.28
N THR A 165 2.62 -4.36 15.36
CA THR A 165 2.84 -4.09 13.94
C THR A 165 2.11 -2.84 13.48
N ILE A 166 2.62 -2.21 12.42
CA ILE A 166 1.99 -1.10 11.73
C ILE A 166 1.75 -1.51 10.29
N ALA A 167 0.50 -1.72 9.92
CA ALA A 167 0.10 -2.05 8.55
C ALA A 167 -0.43 -0.82 7.82
N PRO A 168 -0.38 -0.81 6.47
CA PRO A 168 -0.97 0.26 5.69
C PRO A 168 -2.50 0.23 5.79
N MET A 169 -3.12 1.42 5.82
CA MET A 169 -4.56 1.58 5.69
C MET A 169 -4.91 1.88 4.23
N GLY A 170 -5.88 1.15 3.68
CA GLY A 170 -6.26 1.28 2.27
C GLY A 170 -5.09 0.98 1.34
N CYS A 171 -4.77 1.91 0.43
CA CYS A 171 -3.73 1.69 -0.59
C CYS A 171 -2.33 1.65 -0.01
N ARG A 172 -1.92 2.70 0.71
CA ARG A 172 -0.55 2.90 1.17
C ARG A 172 -0.40 3.83 2.38
N ALA A 173 -1.49 4.28 3.00
CA ALA A 173 -1.41 5.21 4.12
C ALA A 173 -0.88 4.52 5.37
N HIS A 174 0.16 5.07 5.99
CA HIS A 174 0.67 4.64 7.28
C HIS A 174 0.28 5.69 8.31
N LEU A 175 -0.59 5.30 9.24
CA LEU A 175 -0.98 6.18 10.34
C LEU A 175 0.13 6.22 11.38
N SER A 176 0.44 7.41 11.88
CA SER A 176 1.51 7.59 12.87
C SER A 176 1.18 6.83 14.15
N PRO A 177 2.07 5.95 14.65
CA PRO A 177 1.95 5.37 15.97
C PRO A 177 2.21 6.45 17.02
N PHE A 178 1.72 6.26 18.23
CA PHE A 178 2.02 7.13 19.35
C PHE A 178 2.10 6.31 20.64
N ILE A 179 2.67 6.91 21.68
CA ILE A 179 2.75 6.30 23.01
C ILE A 179 1.57 6.83 23.82
N ASN A 180 0.75 5.92 24.34
CA ASN A 180 -0.35 6.28 25.24
C ASN A 180 0.21 6.98 26.48
N PRO A 181 -0.17 8.23 26.76
CA PRO A 181 0.39 9.01 27.85
C PRO A 181 0.07 8.44 29.25
N GLU A 182 -1.00 7.65 29.37
CA GLU A 182 -1.42 7.06 30.64
C GLU A 182 -0.70 5.73 30.94
N THR A 183 -0.44 4.93 29.91
CA THR A 183 0.09 3.56 30.07
C THR A 183 1.54 3.42 29.64
N GLY A 184 2.11 4.39 28.91
CA GLY A 184 3.46 4.33 28.35
C GLY A 184 3.62 3.27 27.23
N LYS A 185 2.53 2.72 26.71
CA LYS A 185 2.56 1.67 25.67
C LYS A 185 2.31 2.24 24.27
N ASP A 186 2.90 1.60 23.28
CA ASP A 186 2.61 1.91 21.87
C ASP A 186 1.12 1.66 21.56
N VAL A 187 0.53 2.58 20.80
CA VAL A 187 -0.81 2.45 20.23
C VAL A 187 -0.67 2.32 18.72
N THR A 188 -1.00 1.15 18.21
CA THR A 188 -0.95 0.80 16.79
C THR A 188 -2.33 0.50 16.21
N ASP A 189 -3.33 0.25 17.04
CA ASP A 189 -4.70 -0.01 16.65
C ASP A 189 -5.65 1.12 17.06
N GLY A 190 -6.79 1.24 16.38
CA GLY A 190 -7.77 2.30 16.64
C GLY A 190 -7.31 3.69 16.25
N ARG A 191 -6.22 3.82 15.49
CA ARG A 191 -5.77 5.07 14.89
C ARG A 191 -6.61 5.38 13.65
N PHE A 192 -6.70 6.65 13.27
CA PHE A 192 -7.54 7.07 12.16
C PHE A 192 -6.96 8.26 11.40
N ASN A 193 -7.38 8.43 10.14
CA ASN A 193 -7.00 9.54 9.31
C ASN A 193 -8.08 10.63 9.32
N ILE A 194 -7.69 11.87 9.60
CA ILE A 194 -8.59 13.04 9.54
C ILE A 194 -8.68 13.57 8.11
N GLY A 195 -7.64 13.42 7.32
CA GLY A 195 -7.63 13.83 5.93
C GLY A 195 -6.25 13.91 5.31
N ALA A 196 -6.23 13.94 3.98
CA ALA A 196 -5.04 14.20 3.19
C ALA A 196 -5.34 15.31 2.18
N ILE A 197 -4.34 16.18 1.97
CA ILE A 197 -4.39 17.25 0.96
C ILE A 197 -3.08 17.23 0.19
N SER A 198 -3.16 17.21 -1.15
CA SER A 198 -1.98 17.04 -2.00
C SER A 198 -1.54 18.35 -2.64
N LEU A 199 -0.23 18.55 -2.67
CA LEU A 199 0.46 19.61 -3.41
C LEU A 199 0.61 19.21 -4.88
N ASN A 200 0.55 20.21 -5.77
CA ASN A 200 0.90 20.08 -7.19
C ASN A 200 2.27 20.72 -7.47
N PRO A 201 3.38 20.02 -7.27
CA PRO A 201 4.72 20.58 -7.46
C PRO A 201 5.03 20.91 -8.91
N VAL A 202 4.37 20.26 -9.88
CA VAL A 202 4.50 20.58 -11.30
C VAL A 202 4.03 22.02 -11.57
N LYS A 203 2.87 22.39 -11.01
CA LYS A 203 2.35 23.75 -11.11
C LYS A 203 3.32 24.75 -10.47
N PHE A 204 3.88 24.43 -9.31
CA PHE A 204 4.85 25.31 -8.65
C PHE A 204 6.08 25.56 -9.52
N ALA A 205 6.63 24.50 -10.14
CA ALA A 205 7.75 24.62 -11.04
C ALA A 205 7.43 25.48 -12.28
N LEU A 206 6.25 25.32 -12.87
CA LEU A 206 5.80 26.14 -14.01
C LEU A 206 5.56 27.61 -13.63
N GLU A 207 5.02 27.89 -12.43
CA GLU A 207 4.79 29.25 -11.92
C GLU A 207 6.07 29.94 -11.47
N SER A 208 7.16 29.18 -11.25
CA SER A 208 8.46 29.69 -10.79
C SER A 208 9.38 30.10 -11.92
N LYS A 209 8.91 30.13 -13.15
CA LYS A 209 9.69 30.69 -14.25
C LYS A 209 9.72 32.21 -14.20
N ASP A 210 10.87 32.78 -14.54
CA ASP A 210 11.06 34.21 -14.71
C ASP A 210 10.51 34.72 -16.05
N ILE A 211 10.74 36.00 -16.36
CA ILE A 211 10.30 36.63 -17.60
C ILE A 211 11.01 36.07 -18.87
N ASN A 212 12.19 35.46 -18.69
CA ASN A 212 12.96 34.82 -19.77
C ASN A 212 12.58 33.34 -19.94
N GLY A 213 11.76 32.80 -19.03
CA GLY A 213 11.40 31.39 -18.99
C GLY A 213 12.36 30.51 -18.19
N ASP A 214 13.37 31.12 -17.54
CA ASP A 214 14.31 30.43 -16.68
C ASP A 214 13.69 30.10 -15.33
N PHE A 215 14.09 28.95 -14.74
CA PHE A 215 13.58 28.52 -13.44
C PHE A 215 14.19 29.33 -12.29
N ASP A 216 13.33 29.84 -11.41
CA ASP A 216 13.68 30.61 -10.22
C ASP A 216 13.45 29.77 -8.96
N GLN A 217 14.55 29.33 -8.33
CA GLN A 217 14.51 28.48 -7.13
C GLN A 217 13.88 29.21 -5.93
N GLU A 218 14.19 30.50 -5.72
CA GLU A 218 13.65 31.23 -4.57
C GLU A 218 12.12 31.35 -4.67
N LYS A 219 11.63 31.62 -5.88
CA LYS A 219 10.18 31.67 -6.14
C LYS A 219 9.52 30.31 -5.96
N PHE A 220 10.17 29.23 -6.40
CA PHE A 220 9.69 27.87 -6.19
C PHE A 220 9.56 27.54 -4.70
N ASP A 221 10.62 27.80 -3.93
CA ASP A 221 10.66 27.54 -2.49
C ASP A 221 9.59 28.36 -1.76
N ALA A 222 9.38 29.62 -2.12
CA ALA A 222 8.32 30.46 -1.57
C ALA A 222 6.91 29.90 -1.87
N LEU A 223 6.69 29.33 -3.07
CA LEU A 223 5.42 28.70 -3.41
C LEU A 223 5.21 27.41 -2.61
N VAL A 224 6.24 26.57 -2.48
CA VAL A 224 6.19 25.34 -1.66
C VAL A 224 5.84 25.69 -0.23
N GLU A 225 6.51 26.69 0.36
CA GLU A 225 6.27 27.10 1.74
C GLU A 225 4.86 27.67 1.93
N LYS A 226 4.43 28.57 1.04
CA LYS A 226 3.09 29.16 1.07
C LYS A 226 1.99 28.10 1.03
N TYR A 227 2.04 27.20 0.03
CA TYR A 227 0.97 26.23 -0.15
C TYR A 227 1.02 25.10 0.87
N SER A 228 2.20 24.70 1.34
CA SER A 228 2.32 23.76 2.45
C SER A 228 1.69 24.31 3.72
N ASN A 229 1.95 25.56 4.07
CA ASN A 229 1.32 26.20 5.24
C ASN A 229 -0.20 26.29 5.08
N MET A 230 -0.72 26.65 3.90
CA MET A 230 -2.16 26.63 3.65
C MET A 230 -2.78 25.24 3.84
N VAL A 231 -2.08 24.17 3.41
CA VAL A 231 -2.51 22.79 3.64
C VAL A 231 -2.60 22.50 5.14
N PHE A 232 -1.59 22.86 5.91
CA PHE A 232 -1.60 22.65 7.37
C PHE A 232 -2.68 23.47 8.08
N ASP A 233 -2.97 24.69 7.64
CA ASP A 233 -4.07 25.49 8.18
C ASP A 233 -5.42 24.79 7.99
N ILE A 234 -5.66 24.20 6.79
CA ILE A 234 -6.88 23.42 6.52
C ILE A 234 -6.90 22.13 7.35
N LEU A 235 -5.77 21.45 7.49
CA LEU A 235 -5.68 20.22 8.30
C LEU A 235 -5.91 20.51 9.78
N ASN A 236 -5.34 21.60 10.31
CA ASN A 236 -5.60 22.06 11.69
C ASN A 236 -7.07 22.37 11.92
N TRP A 237 -7.70 23.11 10.98
CA TRP A 237 -9.14 23.35 11.03
C TRP A 237 -9.95 22.03 11.06
N ARG A 238 -9.52 20.99 10.34
CA ARG A 238 -10.17 19.68 10.43
C ARG A 238 -10.03 19.02 11.80
N TYR A 239 -8.87 19.15 12.46
CA TYR A 239 -8.70 18.68 13.85
C TYR A 239 -9.69 19.38 14.78
N GLU A 240 -9.82 20.70 14.68
CA GLU A 240 -10.80 21.47 15.46
C GLU A 240 -12.24 21.02 15.19
N ARG A 241 -12.60 20.81 13.92
CA ARG A 241 -13.94 20.34 13.53
C ARG A 241 -14.25 18.95 14.09
N VAL A 242 -13.32 18.03 13.99
CA VAL A 242 -13.49 16.67 14.54
C VAL A 242 -13.52 16.73 16.07
N GLY A 243 -12.67 17.53 16.68
CA GLY A 243 -12.66 17.73 18.14
C GLY A 243 -13.99 18.20 18.71
N ASN A 244 -14.72 19.03 17.95
CA ASN A 244 -16.04 19.52 18.36
C ASN A 244 -17.22 18.53 18.12
N LEU A 245 -16.97 17.37 17.52
CA LEU A 245 -17.98 16.34 17.38
C LEU A 245 -18.26 15.66 18.74
N TYR A 246 -19.50 15.22 18.93
CA TYR A 246 -19.89 14.39 20.07
C TYR A 246 -19.73 12.90 19.72
N GLY A 247 -19.57 12.06 20.74
CA GLY A 247 -19.56 10.60 20.58
C GLY A 247 -20.75 10.07 19.80
N SER A 248 -21.91 10.70 19.96
CA SER A 248 -23.14 10.40 19.21
C SER A 248 -23.06 10.63 17.70
N SER A 249 -22.07 11.35 17.20
CA SER A 249 -21.90 11.58 15.75
C SER A 249 -21.50 10.33 14.97
N ASN A 250 -20.79 9.41 15.62
CA ASN A 250 -20.46 8.09 15.10
C ASN A 250 -20.23 7.12 16.28
N PRO A 251 -21.30 6.58 16.87
CA PRO A 251 -21.20 5.77 18.10
C PRO A 251 -20.32 4.52 17.93
N LEU A 252 -20.41 3.83 16.79
CA LEU A 252 -19.59 2.63 16.54
C LEU A 252 -18.09 2.96 16.59
N PHE A 253 -17.70 4.12 16.06
CA PHE A 253 -16.31 4.53 16.05
C PHE A 253 -15.84 5.11 17.39
N TRP A 254 -16.62 6.07 17.96
CA TRP A 254 -16.18 6.80 19.14
C TRP A 254 -16.48 6.10 20.46
N CYS A 255 -17.58 5.33 20.52
CA CYS A 255 -18.07 4.78 21.78
C CYS A 255 -17.89 3.26 21.91
N GLU A 256 -17.85 2.52 20.78
CA GLU A 256 -17.83 1.05 20.80
C GLU A 256 -16.45 0.44 20.45
N GLY A 257 -15.41 1.26 20.37
CA GLY A 257 -14.02 0.80 20.23
C GLY A 257 -13.51 0.75 18.81
N GLY A 258 -14.08 1.49 17.86
CA GLY A 258 -13.51 1.75 16.56
C GLY A 258 -12.26 2.62 16.64
N ALA A 259 -12.21 3.57 17.61
CA ALA A 259 -11.03 4.32 17.96
C ALA A 259 -10.29 3.69 19.17
N TRP A 260 -9.02 4.07 19.37
CA TRP A 260 -8.15 3.52 20.42
C TRP A 260 -8.64 3.77 21.85
N GLN A 261 -9.50 4.76 22.04
CA GLN A 261 -10.14 5.10 23.33
C GLN A 261 -11.66 5.24 23.10
N ARG A 262 -12.45 4.91 24.10
CA ARG A 262 -13.91 5.07 24.07
C ARG A 262 -14.32 6.31 24.83
N ILE A 263 -15.32 7.04 24.29
CA ILE A 263 -15.97 8.18 24.96
C ILE A 263 -17.47 7.96 25.09
N LYS A 264 -18.12 8.76 25.92
CA LYS A 264 -19.59 8.75 26.06
C LYS A 264 -20.23 9.42 24.84
N THR A 265 -21.45 9.03 24.49
CA THR A 265 -22.23 9.63 23.39
C THR A 265 -22.41 11.14 23.55
N THR A 266 -22.48 11.64 24.79
CA THR A 266 -22.65 13.06 25.16
C THR A 266 -21.33 13.83 25.32
N GLN A 267 -20.17 13.16 25.21
CA GLN A 267 -18.85 13.76 25.38
C GLN A 267 -18.33 14.24 24.03
N GLN A 268 -17.68 15.41 23.99
CA GLN A 268 -16.96 15.86 22.80
C GLN A 268 -15.62 15.14 22.65
N VAL A 269 -15.19 14.91 21.40
CA VAL A 269 -13.93 14.23 21.08
C VAL A 269 -12.74 14.95 21.70
N LYS A 270 -12.72 16.29 21.67
CA LYS A 270 -11.65 17.13 22.26
C LYS A 270 -11.55 17.08 23.78
N GLU A 271 -12.57 16.56 24.48
CA GLU A 271 -12.56 16.35 25.92
C GLU A 271 -11.87 15.05 26.33
N SER A 272 -11.23 14.39 25.38
CA SER A 272 -10.50 13.13 25.54
C SER A 272 -9.19 13.18 24.79
N ASN A 273 -8.35 12.14 24.92
CA ASN A 273 -7.09 12.01 24.19
C ASN A 273 -7.27 11.33 22.81
N LEU A 274 -8.52 11.19 22.31
CA LEU A 274 -8.81 10.48 21.06
C LEU A 274 -8.03 11.03 19.86
N LEU A 275 -7.80 12.34 19.81
CA LEU A 275 -7.09 13.00 18.73
C LEU A 275 -5.59 12.67 18.67
N ASP A 276 -5.00 12.09 19.73
CA ASP A 276 -3.63 11.57 19.70
C ASP A 276 -3.48 10.41 18.70
N GLY A 277 -4.57 9.66 18.49
CA GLY A 277 -4.65 8.61 17.47
C GLY A 277 -4.99 9.08 16.05
N ALA A 278 -5.20 10.38 15.88
CA ALA A 278 -5.51 10.96 14.58
C ALA A 278 -4.24 11.28 13.79
N THR A 279 -4.26 11.05 12.48
CA THR A 279 -3.20 11.48 11.56
C THR A 279 -3.82 12.35 10.47
N ALA A 280 -3.18 13.47 10.13
CA ALA A 280 -3.48 14.26 8.95
C ALA A 280 -2.26 14.32 8.05
N SER A 281 -2.46 14.29 6.73
CA SER A 281 -1.36 14.12 5.79
C SER A 281 -1.31 15.23 4.75
N ILE A 282 -0.11 15.74 4.50
CA ILE A 282 0.21 16.51 3.30
C ILE A 282 0.74 15.53 2.26
N GLY A 283 0.19 15.58 1.05
CA GLY A 283 0.55 14.69 -0.04
C GLY A 283 1.20 15.41 -1.22
N TYR A 284 1.63 14.64 -2.22
CA TYR A 284 2.21 15.14 -3.47
C TYR A 284 2.05 14.12 -4.58
N THR A 285 2.15 14.58 -5.84
CA THR A 285 2.25 13.73 -7.04
C THR A 285 2.89 14.50 -8.19
N GLY A 286 3.45 13.80 -9.20
CA GLY A 286 4.06 14.43 -10.37
C GLY A 286 5.50 14.91 -10.16
N LEU A 287 6.29 14.22 -9.32
CA LEU A 287 7.69 14.65 -9.08
C LEU A 287 8.58 14.54 -10.31
N TYR A 288 8.28 13.60 -11.20
CA TYR A 288 9.03 13.49 -12.46
C TYR A 288 8.82 14.71 -13.35
N GLU A 289 7.58 15.10 -13.56
CA GLU A 289 7.20 16.25 -14.38
C GLU A 289 7.58 17.57 -13.69
N MET A 290 7.61 17.62 -12.35
CA MET A 290 8.15 18.78 -11.61
C MET A 290 9.60 19.05 -12.02
N VAL A 291 10.46 18.03 -12.00
CA VAL A 291 11.87 18.20 -12.41
C VAL A 291 11.97 18.61 -13.88
N ASN A 292 11.16 18.00 -14.76
CA ASN A 292 11.14 18.38 -16.18
C ASN A 292 10.73 19.86 -16.36
N ALA A 293 9.73 20.32 -15.63
CA ALA A 293 9.29 21.71 -15.64
C ALA A 293 10.37 22.66 -15.13
N MET A 294 11.14 22.28 -14.10
CA MET A 294 12.30 23.05 -13.61
C MET A 294 13.37 23.21 -14.69
N LYS A 295 13.68 22.13 -15.42
CA LYS A 295 14.77 22.07 -16.41
C LYS A 295 14.37 22.61 -17.79
N GLY A 296 13.08 22.81 -18.06
CA GLY A 296 12.58 23.32 -19.34
C GLY A 296 13.06 22.49 -20.51
N ASP A 297 13.55 23.10 -21.56
CA ASP A 297 14.01 22.43 -22.79
C ASP A 297 15.17 21.43 -22.57
N ASN A 298 15.87 21.52 -21.44
CA ASN A 298 16.98 20.64 -21.08
C ASN A 298 16.55 19.38 -20.31
N TRP A 299 15.26 19.13 -20.12
CA TRP A 299 14.78 18.05 -19.28
C TRP A 299 15.26 16.64 -19.70
N GLN A 300 15.50 16.42 -20.99
CA GLN A 300 16.00 15.14 -21.53
C GLN A 300 17.46 14.85 -21.14
N ASN A 301 18.22 15.86 -20.77
CA ASN A 301 19.63 15.75 -20.39
C ASN A 301 19.83 15.57 -18.88
N VAL A 302 18.74 15.54 -18.10
CA VAL A 302 18.78 15.35 -16.64
C VAL A 302 19.12 13.90 -16.36
N SER A 303 20.20 13.64 -15.63
CA SER A 303 20.56 12.29 -15.18
C SER A 303 19.57 11.79 -14.11
N ASP A 304 19.50 10.46 -13.95
CA ASP A 304 18.66 9.85 -12.91
C ASP A 304 19.09 10.32 -11.51
N ASP A 305 20.39 10.46 -11.25
CA ASP A 305 20.92 10.96 -9.96
C ASP A 305 20.50 12.40 -9.69
N GLU A 306 20.63 13.29 -10.68
CA GLU A 306 20.20 14.68 -10.55
C GLU A 306 18.68 14.78 -10.32
N ARG A 307 17.91 13.99 -11.06
CA ARG A 307 16.46 13.91 -10.93
C ARG A 307 16.06 13.45 -9.53
N HIS A 308 16.68 12.37 -9.09
CA HIS A 308 16.46 11.82 -7.75
C HIS A 308 16.78 12.85 -6.66
N GLN A 309 17.92 13.54 -6.79
CA GLN A 309 18.32 14.58 -5.84
C GLN A 309 17.28 15.71 -5.76
N LEU A 310 16.84 16.26 -6.89
CA LEU A 310 15.85 17.35 -6.91
C LEU A 310 14.49 16.92 -6.31
N GLN A 311 14.07 15.69 -6.56
CA GLN A 311 12.87 15.12 -5.95
C GLN A 311 13.02 14.97 -4.43
N ALA A 312 14.16 14.47 -3.96
CA ALA A 312 14.47 14.31 -2.54
C ALA A 312 14.59 15.66 -1.82
N GLU A 313 15.18 16.67 -2.45
CA GLU A 313 15.24 18.05 -1.93
C GLU A 313 13.85 18.65 -1.72
N PHE A 314 12.95 18.52 -2.71
CA PHE A 314 11.56 18.95 -2.57
C PHE A 314 10.87 18.26 -1.38
N LEU A 315 10.98 16.94 -1.26
CA LEU A 315 10.36 16.19 -0.17
C LEU A 315 10.96 16.55 1.19
N SER A 316 12.26 16.78 1.26
CA SER A 316 12.97 17.23 2.47
C SER A 316 12.52 18.62 2.88
N HIS A 317 12.31 19.54 1.92
CA HIS A 317 11.76 20.87 2.19
C HIS A 317 10.32 20.79 2.78
N VAL A 318 9.43 20.01 2.16
CA VAL A 318 8.07 19.78 2.69
C VAL A 318 8.12 19.13 4.08
N ASN A 319 9.02 18.18 4.32
CA ASN A 319 9.18 17.54 5.63
C ASN A 319 9.63 18.53 6.71
N ARG A 320 10.53 19.47 6.41
CA ARG A 320 10.94 20.51 7.33
C ARG A 320 9.74 21.36 7.78
N ILE A 321 8.95 21.82 6.82
CA ILE A 321 7.73 22.62 7.11
C ILE A 321 6.73 21.78 7.94
N ARG A 322 6.55 20.50 7.59
CA ARG A 322 5.69 19.56 8.31
C ARG A 322 6.11 19.41 9.77
N GLU A 323 7.42 19.28 10.04
CA GLU A 323 7.93 19.14 11.40
C GLU A 323 7.71 20.39 12.23
N GLU A 324 7.96 21.55 11.66
CA GLU A 324 7.70 22.86 12.29
C GLU A 324 6.21 23.01 12.65
N ARG A 325 5.33 22.69 11.68
CA ARG A 325 3.87 22.76 11.89
C ARG A 325 3.37 21.68 12.87
N SER A 326 3.91 20.47 12.84
CA SER A 326 3.53 19.44 13.82
C SER A 326 3.84 19.87 15.25
N LYS A 327 4.95 20.56 15.46
CA LYS A 327 5.33 21.12 16.79
C LYS A 327 4.43 22.32 17.18
N ALA A 328 4.16 23.24 16.24
CA ALA A 328 3.38 24.43 16.49
C ALA A 328 1.91 24.11 16.79
N ASP A 329 1.29 23.28 15.96
CA ASP A 329 -0.13 22.90 16.05
C ASP A 329 -0.36 21.76 17.07
N LYS A 330 0.70 21.08 17.52
CA LYS A 330 0.66 19.89 18.41
C LYS A 330 -0.15 18.73 17.80
N HIS A 331 -0.04 18.53 16.49
CA HIS A 331 -0.72 17.48 15.76
C HIS A 331 0.29 16.60 14.97
N PRO A 332 0.09 15.27 14.88
CA PRO A 332 0.96 14.40 14.11
C PRO A 332 0.65 14.50 12.62
N TYR A 333 1.26 15.48 11.96
CA TYR A 333 1.21 15.58 10.51
C TYR A 333 2.18 14.59 9.85
N ALA A 334 1.79 14.01 8.72
CA ALA A 334 2.59 13.05 7.98
C ALA A 334 2.76 13.47 6.52
N LEU A 335 3.93 13.21 5.93
CA LEU A 335 4.15 13.33 4.48
C LEU A 335 3.75 12.03 3.80
N TYR A 336 2.92 12.13 2.77
CA TYR A 336 2.21 11.03 2.16
C TYR A 336 2.37 11.03 0.63
N SER A 337 2.87 9.94 0.07
CA SER A 337 2.88 9.78 -1.39
C SER A 337 1.46 9.49 -1.86
N THR A 338 0.80 10.51 -2.44
CA THR A 338 -0.62 10.44 -2.78
C THR A 338 -0.91 9.31 -3.75
N PRO A 339 -1.86 8.40 -3.45
CA PRO A 339 -2.34 7.42 -4.42
C PRO A 339 -3.25 8.11 -5.44
N ALA A 340 -2.66 8.79 -6.39
CA ALA A 340 -3.37 9.67 -7.31
C ALA A 340 -3.93 8.87 -8.48
N GLU A 341 -5.15 8.38 -8.37
CA GLU A 341 -5.84 7.62 -9.42
C GLU A 341 -6.37 8.53 -10.52
N SER A 342 -7.39 9.31 -10.22
CA SER A 342 -7.95 10.30 -11.14
C SER A 342 -7.28 11.67 -11.02
N LEU A 343 -6.58 11.94 -9.93
CA LEU A 343 -5.97 13.23 -9.67
C LEU A 343 -4.87 13.57 -10.67
N VAL A 344 -4.01 12.59 -11.04
CA VAL A 344 -2.95 12.76 -12.04
C VAL A 344 -3.49 13.10 -13.42
N PHE A 345 -4.62 12.50 -13.80
CA PHE A 345 -5.35 12.82 -15.04
C PHE A 345 -5.99 14.21 -14.98
N THR A 346 -6.66 14.53 -13.86
CA THR A 346 -7.32 15.82 -13.69
C THR A 346 -6.32 16.98 -13.67
N TRP A 347 -5.19 16.81 -12.97
CA TRP A 347 -4.17 17.86 -12.89
C TRP A 347 -3.44 18.03 -14.22
N GLU A 348 -3.16 16.97 -14.95
CA GLU A 348 -2.59 17.07 -16.28
C GLU A 348 -3.49 17.92 -17.18
N LYS A 349 -4.80 17.61 -17.28
CA LYS A 349 -5.75 18.38 -18.08
C LYS A 349 -5.83 19.86 -17.68
N LEU A 350 -5.77 20.15 -16.39
CA LEU A 350 -5.79 21.53 -15.89
C LEU A 350 -4.49 22.27 -16.24
N LEU A 351 -3.34 21.60 -16.15
CA LEU A 351 -2.04 22.16 -16.53
C LEU A 351 -1.98 22.41 -18.03
N THR A 352 -2.39 21.44 -18.85
CA THR A 352 -2.46 21.58 -20.32
C THR A 352 -3.41 22.71 -20.73
N LYS A 353 -4.57 22.85 -20.08
CA LYS A 353 -5.49 23.96 -20.32
C LYS A 353 -4.86 25.31 -19.98
N GLN A 354 -4.04 25.39 -18.94
CA GLN A 354 -3.46 26.67 -18.45
C GLN A 354 -2.17 27.05 -19.18
N TYR A 355 -1.31 26.07 -19.48
CA TYR A 355 0.05 26.30 -19.97
C TYR A 355 0.31 25.76 -21.39
N GLY A 356 -0.66 25.06 -21.97
CA GLY A 356 -0.48 24.35 -23.24
C GLY A 356 0.24 23.00 -23.07
N VAL A 357 0.55 22.36 -24.21
CA VAL A 357 1.32 21.11 -24.24
C VAL A 357 2.80 21.46 -24.10
N ILE A 358 3.44 20.94 -23.06
CA ILE A 358 4.87 21.12 -22.74
C ILE A 358 5.52 19.75 -22.76
N SER A 359 6.57 19.60 -23.59
CA SER A 359 7.30 18.34 -23.74
C SER A 359 7.85 17.85 -22.40
N GLY A 360 7.59 16.58 -22.07
CA GLY A 360 8.01 15.94 -20.84
C GLY A 360 7.21 16.36 -19.59
N VAL A 361 6.23 17.27 -19.72
CA VAL A 361 5.44 17.77 -18.58
C VAL A 361 3.94 17.52 -18.77
N THR A 362 3.37 17.99 -19.89
CA THR A 362 1.92 17.87 -20.20
C THR A 362 1.68 17.26 -21.58
N ASP A 363 2.59 16.47 -22.07
CA ASP A 363 2.52 15.79 -23.37
C ASP A 363 1.95 14.36 -23.28
N ARG A 364 1.52 13.95 -22.09
CA ARG A 364 0.75 12.71 -21.81
C ARG A 364 -0.57 13.01 -21.16
N ASP A 365 -1.48 12.05 -21.18
CA ASP A 365 -2.82 12.19 -20.56
C ASP A 365 -2.81 12.13 -19.03
N TYR A 366 -1.62 11.99 -18.39
CA TYR A 366 -1.47 11.82 -16.95
C TYR A 366 -0.09 12.27 -16.47
N LEU A 367 0.00 12.64 -15.19
CA LEU A 367 1.27 12.86 -14.49
C LEU A 367 1.74 11.57 -13.83
N THR A 368 3.04 11.42 -13.66
CA THR A 368 3.62 10.29 -12.91
C THR A 368 3.13 10.29 -11.46
N ASN A 369 2.72 9.11 -10.99
CA ASN A 369 2.16 8.99 -9.65
C ASN A 369 3.24 9.13 -8.58
N SER A 370 3.02 10.06 -7.63
CA SER A 370 3.89 10.35 -6.47
C SER A 370 5.38 10.50 -6.83
N PHE A 371 6.26 9.65 -6.28
CA PHE A 371 7.72 9.61 -6.50
C PHE A 371 8.16 8.56 -7.51
N HIS A 372 7.22 7.78 -8.07
CA HIS A 372 7.58 6.64 -8.89
C HIS A 372 8.41 7.02 -10.10
N GLN A 373 9.30 6.10 -10.48
CA GLN A 373 9.87 6.12 -11.82
C GLN A 373 8.72 5.95 -12.83
N PRO A 374 8.67 6.75 -13.91
CA PRO A 374 7.63 6.66 -14.92
C PRO A 374 7.49 5.25 -15.51
N VAL A 375 6.24 4.83 -15.73
CA VAL A 375 5.91 3.46 -16.16
C VAL A 375 6.46 3.08 -17.54
N TRP A 376 6.84 4.06 -18.38
CA TRP A 376 7.42 3.86 -19.71
C TRP A 376 8.94 3.78 -19.72
N ILE A 377 9.61 3.98 -18.58
CA ILE A 377 11.06 3.89 -18.50
C ILE A 377 11.48 2.43 -18.39
N HIS A 378 12.35 2.02 -19.32
CA HIS A 378 12.95 0.68 -19.31
C HIS A 378 14.03 0.58 -18.23
N SER A 379 13.73 -0.08 -17.13
CA SER A 379 14.65 -0.37 -16.05
C SER A 379 14.48 -1.80 -15.55
N SER A 380 15.46 -2.34 -14.84
CA SER A 380 15.25 -3.58 -14.10
C SER A 380 14.46 -3.32 -12.82
N ALA A 381 13.83 -4.35 -12.25
CA ALA A 381 13.15 -4.25 -10.96
C ALA A 381 14.10 -3.77 -9.84
N ILE A 382 15.39 -4.16 -9.91
CA ILE A 382 16.41 -3.75 -8.95
C ILE A 382 16.74 -2.26 -9.11
N ASP A 383 16.97 -1.79 -10.34
CA ASP A 383 17.26 -0.37 -10.60
C ASP A 383 16.11 0.53 -10.14
N LYS A 384 14.85 0.08 -10.36
CA LYS A 384 13.66 0.78 -9.89
C LYS A 384 13.57 0.79 -8.35
N ILE A 385 13.87 -0.33 -7.68
CA ILE A 385 13.92 -0.40 -6.21
C ILE A 385 14.98 0.56 -5.68
N ASP A 386 16.18 0.58 -6.28
CA ASP A 386 17.26 1.47 -5.88
C ASP A 386 16.91 2.94 -6.06
N TYR A 387 16.20 3.29 -7.12
CA TYR A 387 15.70 4.64 -7.35
C TYR A 387 14.65 5.05 -6.32
N GLU A 388 13.72 4.16 -5.94
CA GLU A 388 12.55 4.52 -5.13
C GLU A 388 12.74 4.35 -3.61
N LYS A 389 13.72 3.56 -3.16
CA LYS A 389 13.88 3.17 -1.74
C LYS A 389 14.03 4.35 -0.77
N GLU A 390 14.75 5.41 -1.14
CA GLU A 390 14.95 6.58 -0.28
C GLU A 390 13.65 7.34 -0.05
N PHE A 391 12.77 7.41 -1.05
CA PHE A 391 11.49 8.11 -0.94
C PHE A 391 10.55 7.46 0.09
N HIS A 392 10.71 6.16 0.36
CA HIS A 392 9.98 5.49 1.44
C HIS A 392 10.32 6.07 2.81
N GLN A 393 11.58 6.48 3.03
CA GLN A 393 12.02 7.12 4.27
C GLN A 393 11.52 8.56 4.37
N LEU A 394 11.46 9.27 3.25
CA LEU A 394 10.99 10.66 3.22
C LEU A 394 9.46 10.74 3.37
N ALA A 395 8.71 9.78 2.81
CA ALA A 395 7.24 9.75 2.83
C ALA A 395 6.69 8.74 3.85
N LYS A 396 7.04 8.91 5.13
CA LYS A 396 6.65 7.98 6.22
C LYS A 396 5.14 7.88 6.45
N GLY A 397 4.35 8.87 6.05
CA GLY A 397 2.89 8.87 6.15
C GLY A 397 2.19 7.98 5.13
N GLY A 398 2.92 7.44 4.19
CA GLY A 398 2.40 6.46 3.23
C GLY A 398 3.20 6.39 1.95
N HIS A 399 3.55 5.18 1.58
CA HIS A 399 4.33 4.85 0.39
C HIS A 399 4.05 3.40 -0.01
N ILE A 400 4.36 3.07 -1.26
CA ILE A 400 4.48 1.71 -1.80
C ILE A 400 5.28 1.81 -3.09
N SER A 401 6.09 0.81 -3.39
CA SER A 401 6.69 0.59 -4.70
C SER A 401 6.18 -0.71 -5.30
N TYR A 402 6.17 -0.78 -6.61
CA TYR A 402 5.81 -2.02 -7.31
C TYR A 402 6.58 -2.15 -8.62
N ALA A 403 6.79 -3.39 -9.03
CA ALA A 403 7.41 -3.71 -10.30
C ALA A 403 6.45 -4.53 -11.17
N GLU A 404 6.55 -4.28 -12.49
CA GLU A 404 5.74 -4.91 -13.51
C GLU A 404 6.40 -6.18 -14.03
N PHE A 405 5.68 -7.30 -14.07
CA PHE A 405 6.16 -8.59 -14.57
C PHE A 405 5.24 -9.16 -15.64
N ASN A 406 5.74 -10.13 -16.39
CA ASN A 406 4.94 -10.90 -17.31
C ASN A 406 3.99 -11.84 -16.57
N TYR A 407 2.85 -12.16 -17.15
CA TYR A 407 1.97 -13.22 -16.65
C TYR A 407 2.74 -14.53 -16.52
N GLY A 408 2.52 -15.22 -15.41
CA GLY A 408 3.22 -16.49 -15.14
C GLY A 408 4.67 -16.36 -14.69
N VAL A 409 5.07 -15.17 -14.19
CA VAL A 409 6.40 -15.00 -13.56
C VAL A 409 6.65 -16.07 -12.50
N ALA A 410 7.81 -16.71 -12.54
CA ALA A 410 8.13 -17.80 -11.62
C ALA A 410 8.24 -17.25 -10.16
N PRO A 411 7.64 -17.96 -9.17
CA PRO A 411 7.76 -17.57 -7.75
C PRO A 411 9.21 -17.42 -7.27
N THR A 412 10.14 -18.23 -7.79
CA THR A 412 11.58 -18.13 -7.49
C THR A 412 12.22 -16.83 -7.98
N SER A 413 11.77 -16.31 -9.12
CA SER A 413 12.21 -15.00 -9.62
C SER A 413 11.66 -13.86 -8.76
N LEU A 414 10.41 -13.98 -8.32
CA LEU A 414 9.79 -13.02 -7.39
C LEU A 414 10.49 -13.03 -6.05
N GLU A 415 10.89 -14.19 -5.53
CA GLU A 415 11.59 -14.32 -4.26
C GLU A 415 12.85 -13.46 -4.20
N ALA A 416 13.67 -13.51 -5.24
CA ALA A 416 14.90 -12.74 -5.30
C ALA A 416 14.64 -11.22 -5.25
N ILE A 417 13.62 -10.75 -5.99
CA ILE A 417 13.25 -9.33 -6.06
C ILE A 417 12.59 -8.88 -4.77
N VAL A 418 11.65 -9.66 -4.23
CA VAL A 418 10.96 -9.34 -2.97
C VAL A 418 11.96 -9.33 -1.82
N ASN A 419 12.87 -10.31 -1.72
CA ASN A 419 13.92 -10.31 -0.70
C ASN A 419 14.81 -9.07 -0.81
N TYR A 420 15.16 -8.65 -2.04
CA TYR A 420 15.92 -7.41 -2.23
C TYR A 420 15.15 -6.19 -1.71
N ALA A 421 13.89 -6.02 -2.10
CA ALA A 421 13.05 -4.92 -1.64
C ALA A 421 12.85 -4.95 -0.12
N MET A 422 12.66 -6.12 0.47
CA MET A 422 12.47 -6.28 1.91
C MET A 422 13.72 -5.90 2.71
N ARG A 423 14.91 -6.24 2.21
CA ARG A 423 16.19 -5.80 2.80
C ARG A 423 16.40 -4.29 2.70
N GLN A 424 15.76 -3.62 1.74
CA GLN A 424 15.75 -2.15 1.64
C GLN A 424 14.66 -1.50 2.52
N GLY A 425 13.94 -2.25 3.36
CA GLY A 425 12.93 -1.72 4.26
C GLY A 425 11.65 -1.24 3.57
N MET A 426 11.35 -1.73 2.38
CA MET A 426 10.26 -1.21 1.56
C MET A 426 8.89 -1.80 1.91
N TYR A 427 7.86 -1.13 1.45
CA TYR A 427 6.55 -1.68 1.18
C TYR A 427 6.44 -1.89 -0.33
N PHE A 428 6.35 -3.13 -0.75
CA PHE A 428 6.53 -3.53 -2.14
C PHE A 428 5.41 -4.44 -2.64
N GLY A 429 4.94 -4.19 -3.86
CA GLY A 429 3.92 -4.99 -4.54
C GLY A 429 4.41 -5.55 -5.86
N VAL A 430 3.92 -6.73 -6.19
CA VAL A 430 4.08 -7.35 -7.52
C VAL A 430 2.93 -6.90 -8.40
N ASN A 431 3.19 -6.48 -9.63
CA ASN A 431 2.16 -6.21 -10.61
C ASN A 431 2.35 -7.07 -11.86
N VAL A 432 1.25 -7.67 -12.30
CA VAL A 432 1.15 -8.51 -13.49
C VAL A 432 -0.16 -8.15 -14.15
N ILE A 433 -0.22 -8.01 -15.47
CA ILE A 433 -1.52 -7.96 -16.14
C ILE A 433 -2.15 -9.34 -15.98
N ASN A 434 -3.32 -9.40 -15.34
CA ASN A 434 -4.06 -10.65 -15.15
C ASN A 434 -5.40 -10.56 -15.89
N SER A 435 -5.43 -11.15 -17.06
CA SER A 435 -6.57 -11.11 -17.95
C SER A 435 -7.25 -12.48 -18.04
N VAL A 436 -8.56 -12.49 -18.13
CA VAL A 436 -9.39 -13.68 -18.34
C VAL A 436 -10.34 -13.39 -19.50
N CYS A 437 -10.38 -14.29 -20.46
CA CYS A 437 -11.39 -14.24 -21.51
C CYS A 437 -12.68 -14.91 -21.02
N ASP A 438 -13.79 -14.17 -21.00
CA ASP A 438 -15.08 -14.71 -20.55
C ASP A 438 -15.71 -15.68 -21.57
N ASP A 439 -15.25 -15.67 -22.84
CA ASP A 439 -15.79 -16.54 -23.88
C ASP A 439 -15.08 -17.90 -23.96
N CYS A 440 -13.76 -17.96 -23.75
CA CYS A 440 -13.00 -19.23 -23.86
C CYS A 440 -12.27 -19.63 -22.56
N GLY A 441 -12.30 -18.81 -21.52
CA GLY A 441 -11.64 -19.09 -20.22
C GLY A 441 -10.12 -18.95 -20.24
N GLN A 442 -9.50 -18.48 -21.33
CA GLN A 442 -8.05 -18.29 -21.40
C GLN A 442 -7.60 -17.19 -20.44
N HIS A 443 -6.52 -17.49 -19.69
CA HIS A 443 -5.81 -16.53 -18.86
C HIS A 443 -4.54 -16.05 -19.57
N GLY A 444 -4.16 -14.79 -19.33
CA GLY A 444 -2.94 -14.20 -19.93
C GLY A 444 -2.71 -12.77 -19.51
N ASP A 445 -1.88 -12.06 -20.28
CA ASP A 445 -1.54 -10.63 -20.10
C ASP A 445 -2.01 -9.76 -21.29
N PHE A 446 -3.15 -10.12 -21.89
CA PHE A 446 -3.76 -9.39 -22.99
C PHE A 446 -4.68 -8.25 -22.48
N LEU A 447 -4.56 -7.07 -23.10
CA LEU A 447 -5.32 -5.87 -22.71
C LEU A 447 -6.51 -5.57 -23.60
N MET A 448 -6.45 -5.91 -24.88
CA MET A 448 -7.46 -5.52 -25.89
C MET A 448 -8.34 -6.69 -26.27
N THR A 449 -7.73 -7.77 -26.72
CA THR A 449 -8.39 -8.97 -27.23
C THR A 449 -7.70 -10.22 -26.68
N CYS A 450 -8.44 -11.30 -26.54
CA CYS A 450 -7.90 -12.59 -26.15
C CYS A 450 -6.96 -13.13 -27.24
N ASP A 451 -5.74 -13.47 -26.88
CA ASP A 451 -4.73 -13.99 -27.83
C ASP A 451 -5.09 -15.39 -28.38
N HIS A 452 -6.00 -16.12 -27.69
CA HIS A 452 -6.42 -17.47 -28.09
C HIS A 452 -7.60 -17.46 -29.07
N CYS A 453 -8.66 -16.71 -28.78
CA CYS A 453 -9.91 -16.73 -29.58
C CYS A 453 -10.25 -15.41 -30.26
N GLY A 454 -9.47 -14.34 -30.04
CA GLY A 454 -9.70 -13.02 -30.64
C GLY A 454 -10.86 -12.23 -30.01
N SER A 455 -11.52 -12.76 -28.97
CA SER A 455 -12.64 -12.07 -28.32
C SER A 455 -12.20 -10.81 -27.58
N GLU A 456 -13.05 -9.77 -27.65
CA GLU A 456 -12.92 -8.55 -26.84
C GLU A 456 -13.59 -8.68 -25.46
N ASN A 457 -14.39 -9.75 -25.23
CA ASN A 457 -15.08 -9.99 -23.96
C ASN A 457 -14.10 -10.51 -22.91
N ILE A 458 -13.27 -9.60 -22.40
CA ILE A 458 -12.22 -9.89 -21.46
C ILE A 458 -12.41 -9.14 -20.16
N LEU A 459 -11.99 -9.77 -19.07
CA LEU A 459 -11.84 -9.19 -17.75
C LEU A 459 -10.35 -8.95 -17.50
N VAL A 460 -9.96 -7.73 -17.13
CA VAL A 460 -8.57 -7.39 -16.84
C VAL A 460 -8.48 -6.83 -15.43
N VAL A 461 -7.70 -7.50 -14.58
CA VAL A 461 -7.38 -7.06 -13.20
C VAL A 461 -5.97 -6.51 -13.18
N GLU A 462 -5.84 -5.31 -12.66
CA GLU A 462 -4.56 -4.62 -12.54
C GLU A 462 -4.44 -3.80 -11.27
N ARG A 463 -3.21 -3.44 -10.97
CA ARG A 463 -2.91 -2.46 -9.92
C ARG A 463 -3.08 -1.05 -10.47
N VAL A 464 -4.01 -0.28 -9.88
CA VAL A 464 -4.25 1.11 -10.28
C VAL A 464 -3.27 2.06 -9.60
N CYS A 465 -3.05 1.90 -8.31
CA CYS A 465 -2.02 2.61 -7.56
C CYS A 465 -1.48 1.80 -6.39
N GLY A 466 -2.23 1.49 -5.39
CA GLY A 466 -1.81 0.66 -4.26
C GLY A 466 -2.81 -0.46 -3.98
N TYR A 467 -3.79 -0.65 -4.84
CA TYR A 467 -4.80 -1.70 -4.77
C TYR A 467 -5.15 -2.21 -6.17
N LEU A 468 -5.79 -3.37 -6.23
CA LEU A 468 -6.24 -3.99 -7.46
C LEU A 468 -7.65 -3.51 -7.82
N THR A 469 -7.90 -3.37 -9.10
CA THR A 469 -9.22 -3.12 -9.67
C THR A 469 -9.37 -3.77 -11.04
N TYR A 470 -10.57 -3.76 -11.54
CA TYR A 470 -10.83 -4.10 -12.94
C TYR A 470 -10.52 -2.89 -13.82
N SER A 471 -9.51 -2.99 -14.68
CA SER A 471 -9.23 -1.96 -15.69
C SER A 471 -10.10 -2.12 -16.94
N LYS A 472 -10.53 -3.35 -17.21
CA LYS A 472 -11.52 -3.69 -18.25
C LYS A 472 -12.48 -4.75 -17.72
N ARG A 473 -13.77 -4.63 -18.04
CA ARG A 473 -14.80 -5.59 -17.64
C ARG A 473 -15.77 -5.82 -18.80
N SER A 474 -15.95 -7.08 -19.18
CA SER A 474 -16.78 -7.47 -20.33
C SER A 474 -16.46 -6.64 -21.58
N GLY A 475 -15.17 -6.46 -21.89
CA GLY A 475 -14.72 -5.68 -23.03
C GLY A 475 -14.73 -4.15 -22.84
N VAL A 476 -15.34 -3.61 -21.77
CA VAL A 476 -15.49 -2.17 -21.55
C VAL A 476 -14.42 -1.65 -20.59
N GLN A 477 -13.77 -0.53 -20.95
CA GLN A 477 -12.84 0.17 -20.06
C GLN A 477 -13.54 0.63 -18.78
N ALA A 478 -12.96 0.29 -17.62
CA ALA A 478 -13.52 0.56 -16.30
C ALA A 478 -12.75 1.63 -15.51
N VAL A 479 -11.65 2.15 -16.06
CA VAL A 479 -10.84 3.23 -15.48
C VAL A 479 -10.89 4.47 -16.39
N ASN A 480 -10.49 5.65 -15.86
CA ASN A 480 -10.44 6.87 -16.66
C ASN A 480 -9.37 6.80 -17.76
N ASP A 481 -9.45 7.69 -18.77
CA ASP A 481 -8.58 7.67 -19.94
C ASP A 481 -7.10 7.83 -19.61
N GLY A 482 -6.74 8.70 -18.65
CA GLY A 482 -5.35 8.86 -18.23
C GLY A 482 -4.79 7.60 -17.58
N LYS A 483 -5.59 6.91 -16.75
CA LYS A 483 -5.17 5.64 -16.16
C LYS A 483 -5.07 4.54 -17.20
N TRP A 484 -5.95 4.53 -18.17
CA TRP A 484 -5.89 3.59 -19.29
C TRP A 484 -4.67 3.83 -20.18
N SER A 485 -4.31 5.09 -20.43
CA SER A 485 -3.07 5.47 -21.13
C SER A 485 -1.83 5.02 -20.36
N GLU A 486 -1.78 5.26 -19.03
CA GLU A 486 -0.71 4.76 -18.17
C GLU A 486 -0.54 3.24 -18.24
N ILE A 487 -1.64 2.48 -18.18
CA ILE A 487 -1.62 1.01 -18.23
C ILE A 487 -1.03 0.51 -19.54
N LYS A 488 -1.40 1.14 -20.68
CA LYS A 488 -0.87 0.77 -22.00
C LYS A 488 0.61 1.06 -22.18
N GLU A 489 1.13 2.07 -21.48
CA GLU A 489 2.54 2.47 -21.55
C GLU A 489 3.46 1.70 -20.59
N ARG A 490 2.91 0.87 -19.68
CA ARG A 490 3.68 0.11 -18.71
C ARG A 490 4.66 -0.85 -19.37
N VAL A 491 5.95 -0.71 -19.03
CA VAL A 491 7.01 -1.64 -19.42
C VAL A 491 7.23 -2.70 -18.35
N ARG A 492 7.76 -3.87 -18.76
CA ARG A 492 8.08 -4.97 -17.85
C ARG A 492 9.50 -4.79 -17.29
N HIS A 493 9.64 -5.03 -15.98
CA HIS A 493 10.90 -4.91 -15.27
C HIS A 493 11.61 -6.27 -15.19
N GLY A 494 12.52 -6.52 -16.13
CA GLY A 494 13.37 -7.73 -16.11
C GLY A 494 14.38 -7.70 -14.97
N VAL A 495 14.86 -8.87 -14.54
CA VAL A 495 16.01 -9.00 -13.63
C VAL A 495 17.27 -9.05 -14.47
N LYS A 496 18.22 -8.09 -14.33
CA LYS A 496 19.53 -8.18 -14.97
C LYS A 496 20.35 -9.28 -14.29
N ARG A 497 20.79 -10.28 -15.09
CA ARG A 497 21.72 -11.33 -14.64
C ARG A 497 23.00 -10.66 -14.10
N GLY A 498 23.35 -10.89 -12.83
CA GLY A 498 24.55 -10.35 -12.19
C GLY A 498 24.34 -9.26 -11.14
N GLN A 499 23.14 -8.67 -11.01
CA GLN A 499 22.83 -7.70 -9.96
C GLN A 499 22.44 -8.35 -8.63
N LEU A 500 21.94 -9.58 -8.66
CA LEU A 500 21.75 -10.41 -7.48
C LEU A 500 23.13 -11.00 -7.16
N GLY A 501 23.83 -10.40 -6.20
CA GLY A 501 25.13 -10.88 -5.75
C GLY A 501 25.13 -12.39 -5.53
N SER A 502 26.28 -13.02 -5.69
CA SER A 502 26.54 -14.47 -5.65
C SER A 502 26.22 -15.18 -4.32
N ALA A 503 25.35 -14.61 -3.49
CA ALA A 503 24.83 -15.25 -2.31
C ALA A 503 23.72 -16.24 -2.73
N SER A 504 24.11 -17.49 -2.92
CA SER A 504 23.26 -18.69 -2.97
C SER A 504 22.33 -18.85 -4.19
N TYR A 505 22.88 -18.99 -5.40
CA TYR A 505 22.37 -19.96 -6.34
C TYR A 505 23.38 -21.12 -6.45
N ALA A 506 23.45 -21.94 -5.42
CA ALA A 506 23.98 -23.28 -5.57
C ALA A 506 22.97 -24.07 -6.42
N GLU A 507 23.47 -24.50 -7.54
CA GLU A 507 22.84 -25.37 -8.51
C GLU A 507 22.06 -26.50 -7.84
N SER A 508 20.79 -26.60 -8.14
CA SER A 508 20.08 -27.88 -8.12
C SER A 508 19.58 -28.11 -9.54
N HIS A 509 20.32 -29.00 -10.21
CA HIS A 509 19.89 -29.71 -11.42
C HIS A 509 18.56 -30.44 -11.21
#